data_7e083f72f8c282e11da66801fb0b9c7e
#
_entry.id   7e083f72f8c282e11da66801fb0b9c7e
#
_cell.length_a   1.000
_cell.length_b   1.000
_cell.length_c   1.000
_cell.angle_alpha   90.00
_cell.angle_beta   90.00
_cell.angle_gamma   90.00
#
_symmetry.space_group_name_H-M   'P 1'
#
loop_
_entity.id
_entity.type
_entity.pdbx_description
1 polymer ?
#
loop_
_entity_poly.entity_id
_entity_poly.type
_entity_poly.pdbx_seq_one_letter_code
_entity_poly.pdbx_strand_id
1 'polypeptide(L)'
;VLPGEAEGELLCGDRDPRKIGQFYLERGAKAVVTKMGSRGAYLMTEQDQELVPGFSIEKVVDTVGAGDGFAAGILSALMEGKNLYEAVRRANAVGAIQVTSIGDNDGLPSRAQLAGFMGLETL
;
A
#
# COMPACT_ATOMS: atom_id res chain seq x y z
N VAL A 1 0.48 -6.65 -8.88
CA VAL A 1 -0.61 -7.26 -8.13
C VAL A 1 -0.61 -6.72 -6.72
N LEU A 2 -1.78 -6.36 -6.21
CA LEU A 2 -1.94 -5.69 -4.91
C LEU A 2 -2.91 -6.46 -3.99
N PRO A 3 -2.62 -7.71 -3.61
CA PRO A 3 -3.54 -8.47 -2.77
C PRO A 3 -3.54 -7.95 -1.33
N GLY A 4 -4.68 -8.12 -0.65
CA GLY A 4 -4.69 -8.06 0.81
C GLY A 4 -4.40 -9.44 1.38
N GLU A 5 -4.14 -9.52 2.69
CA GLU A 5 -3.88 -10.79 3.35
C GLU A 5 -5.06 -11.76 3.22
N ALA A 6 -6.28 -11.26 3.39
CA ALA A 6 -7.48 -12.10 3.28
C ALA A 6 -7.67 -12.65 1.87
N GLU A 7 -7.47 -11.81 0.86
CA GLU A 7 -7.55 -12.25 -0.54
C GLU A 7 -6.48 -13.29 -0.85
N GLY A 8 -5.26 -13.07 -0.38
CA GLY A 8 -4.17 -14.01 -0.55
C GLY A 8 -4.46 -15.34 0.11
N GLU A 9 -5.02 -15.33 1.31
CA GLU A 9 -5.42 -16.55 2.00
C GLU A 9 -6.45 -17.35 1.23
N LEU A 10 -7.43 -16.66 0.64
CA LEU A 10 -8.46 -17.34 -0.17
C LEU A 10 -7.86 -18.03 -1.40
N LEU A 11 -6.84 -17.47 -2.00
CA LEU A 11 -6.27 -17.99 -3.25
C LEU A 11 -5.13 -18.97 -3.03
N CYS A 12 -4.27 -18.74 -2.05
CA CYS A 12 -3.11 -19.59 -1.85
C CYS A 12 -3.14 -20.40 -0.55
N GLY A 13 -4.13 -20.17 0.29
CA GLY A 13 -4.30 -20.93 1.53
C GLY A 13 -3.46 -20.45 2.71
N ASP A 14 -2.78 -19.33 2.59
CA ASP A 14 -1.89 -18.82 3.63
C ASP A 14 -1.94 -17.29 3.70
N ARG A 15 -1.81 -16.74 4.89
CA ARG A 15 -1.76 -15.30 5.10
C ARG A 15 -0.35 -14.73 5.13
N ASP A 16 0.68 -15.58 5.09
CA ASP A 16 2.07 -15.12 5.06
C ASP A 16 2.32 -14.35 3.76
N PRO A 17 2.71 -13.08 3.81
CA PRO A 17 2.91 -12.28 2.61
C PRO A 17 3.99 -12.85 1.68
N ARG A 18 4.96 -13.58 2.23
CA ARG A 18 5.99 -14.21 1.39
C ARG A 18 5.40 -15.34 0.56
N LYS A 19 4.50 -16.13 1.13
CA LYS A 19 3.82 -17.20 0.41
C LYS A 19 2.81 -16.67 -0.59
N ILE A 20 2.09 -15.61 -0.21
CA ILE A 20 1.17 -14.93 -1.11
C ILE A 20 1.95 -14.36 -2.30
N GLY A 21 3.04 -13.68 -2.05
CA GLY A 21 3.88 -13.11 -3.10
C GLY A 21 4.40 -14.17 -4.04
N GLN A 22 4.92 -15.27 -3.50
CA GLN A 22 5.43 -16.37 -4.31
C GLN A 22 4.34 -16.98 -5.19
N PHE A 23 3.13 -17.14 -4.66
CA PHE A 23 1.99 -17.64 -5.41
C PHE A 23 1.75 -16.84 -6.70
N TYR A 24 1.76 -15.50 -6.58
CA TYR A 24 1.53 -14.64 -7.74
C TYR A 24 2.75 -14.57 -8.67
N LEU A 25 3.96 -14.55 -8.11
CA LEU A 25 5.18 -14.53 -8.94
C LEU A 25 5.30 -15.79 -9.81
N GLU A 26 4.96 -16.95 -9.27
CA GLU A 26 4.96 -18.20 -10.01
C GLU A 26 3.94 -18.21 -11.16
N ARG A 27 2.94 -17.35 -11.08
CA ARG A 27 1.88 -17.22 -12.08
C ARG A 27 2.08 -16.03 -13.02
N GLY A 28 3.28 -15.49 -13.05
CA GLY A 28 3.67 -14.48 -14.03
C GLY A 28 3.62 -13.04 -13.56
N ALA A 29 3.27 -12.77 -12.30
CA ALA A 29 3.34 -11.41 -11.76
C ALA A 29 4.81 -10.99 -11.68
N LYS A 30 5.09 -9.74 -11.98
CA LYS A 30 6.46 -9.19 -11.90
C LYS A 30 6.73 -8.55 -10.54
N ALA A 31 5.69 -8.07 -9.89
CA ALA A 31 5.76 -7.51 -8.55
C ALA A 31 4.47 -7.81 -7.81
N VAL A 32 4.59 -8.08 -6.53
CA VAL A 32 3.46 -8.35 -5.65
C VAL A 32 3.61 -7.47 -4.42
N VAL A 33 2.58 -6.70 -4.11
CA VAL A 33 2.55 -5.87 -2.92
C VAL A 33 1.39 -6.36 -2.07
N THR A 34 1.70 -7.09 -1.03
CA THR A 34 0.68 -7.63 -0.12
C THR A 34 0.39 -6.62 0.97
N LYS A 35 -0.84 -6.13 1.00
CA LYS A 35 -1.29 -5.12 1.96
C LYS A 35 -1.57 -5.79 3.31
N MET A 36 -1.03 -5.23 4.38
CA MET A 36 -1.11 -5.78 5.74
C MET A 36 -1.70 -4.78 6.74
N GLY A 37 -2.59 -3.91 6.28
CA GLY A 37 -3.21 -2.91 7.13
C GLY A 37 -2.17 -1.95 7.73
N SER A 38 -2.29 -1.65 9.03
CA SER A 38 -1.40 -0.70 9.70
C SER A 38 0.05 -1.15 9.76
N ARG A 39 0.33 -2.44 9.54
CA ARG A 39 1.70 -2.95 9.52
C ARG A 39 2.44 -2.58 8.24
N GLY A 40 1.74 -2.08 7.24
CA GLY A 40 2.33 -1.67 5.97
C GLY A 40 2.06 -2.65 4.85
N ALA A 41 3.06 -2.90 4.03
CA ALA A 41 2.93 -3.80 2.89
C ALA A 41 4.23 -4.57 2.66
N TYR A 42 4.10 -5.78 2.14
CA TYR A 42 5.26 -6.60 1.80
C TYR A 42 5.45 -6.61 0.30
N LEU A 43 6.59 -6.11 -0.14
CA LEU A 43 6.94 -6.00 -1.55
C LEU A 43 7.80 -7.18 -1.96
N MET A 44 7.38 -7.89 -3.01
CA MET A 44 8.16 -8.98 -3.60
C MET A 44 8.28 -8.82 -5.10
N THR A 45 9.49 -9.02 -5.59
CA THR A 45 9.79 -9.18 -7.01
C THR A 45 10.63 -10.44 -7.17
N GLU A 46 11.04 -10.77 -8.38
CA GLU A 46 11.93 -11.92 -8.60
C GLU A 46 13.29 -11.74 -7.93
N GLN A 47 13.72 -10.48 -7.75
CA GLN A 47 15.05 -10.18 -7.19
C GLN A 47 15.00 -9.77 -5.72
N ASP A 48 13.91 -9.17 -5.27
CA ASP A 48 13.85 -8.51 -3.96
C ASP A 48 12.64 -8.88 -3.14
N GLN A 49 12.82 -8.84 -1.83
CA GLN A 49 11.74 -8.95 -0.85
C GLN A 49 11.97 -7.90 0.22
N GLU A 50 10.95 -7.14 0.55
CA GLU A 50 11.11 -6.05 1.52
C GLU A 50 9.80 -5.69 2.18
N LEU A 51 9.85 -5.53 3.52
CA LEU A 51 8.74 -4.96 4.26
C LEU A 51 8.81 -3.45 4.15
N VAL A 52 7.72 -2.84 3.68
CA VAL A 52 7.58 -1.38 3.66
C VAL A 52 6.66 -1.02 4.82
N PRO A 53 7.20 -0.43 5.91
CA PRO A 53 6.39 -0.20 7.10
C PRO A 53 5.27 0.80 6.83
N GLY A 54 4.16 0.59 7.51
CA GLY A 54 3.04 1.52 7.48
C GLY A 54 3.28 2.75 8.34
N PHE A 55 2.32 3.64 8.33
CA PHE A 55 2.33 4.83 9.19
C PHE A 55 1.46 4.58 10.41
N SER A 56 1.95 5.00 11.57
CA SER A 56 1.15 4.92 12.80
C SER A 56 -0.01 5.90 12.73
N ILE A 57 -1.18 5.44 13.11
CA ILE A 57 -2.38 6.26 13.19
C ILE A 57 -3.04 6.05 14.56
N GLU A 58 -3.45 7.16 15.17
CA GLU A 58 -4.04 7.10 16.51
C GLU A 58 -5.48 6.59 16.48
N LYS A 59 -6.19 6.88 15.41
CA LYS A 59 -7.60 6.55 15.31
C LYS A 59 -8.00 6.16 13.89
N VAL A 60 -8.49 4.96 13.75
CA VAL A 60 -9.10 4.49 12.50
C VAL A 60 -10.57 4.88 12.53
N VAL A 61 -11.01 5.67 11.57
CA VAL A 61 -12.40 6.11 11.47
C VAL A 61 -13.16 5.30 10.44
N ASP A 62 -12.56 5.07 9.27
CA ASP A 62 -13.21 4.36 8.18
C ASP A 62 -12.15 3.68 7.32
N THR A 63 -12.39 2.41 7.00
CA THR A 63 -11.50 1.63 6.13
C THR A 63 -11.98 1.56 4.68
N VAL A 64 -13.17 2.08 4.41
CA VAL A 64 -13.74 2.08 3.05
C VAL A 64 -12.93 3.03 2.18
N GLY A 65 -12.52 2.55 1.01
CA GLY A 65 -11.73 3.36 0.07
C GLY A 65 -10.23 3.33 0.30
N ALA A 66 -9.74 2.78 1.41
CA ALA A 66 -8.30 2.71 1.68
C ALA A 66 -7.57 1.90 0.59
N GLY A 67 -8.19 0.83 0.09
CA GLY A 67 -7.62 0.02 -0.99
C GLY A 67 -7.46 0.79 -2.29
N ASP A 68 -8.46 1.58 -2.66
CA ASP A 68 -8.41 2.42 -3.86
C ASP A 68 -7.35 3.51 -3.71
N GLY A 69 -7.26 4.11 -2.54
CA GLY A 69 -6.24 5.10 -2.24
C GLY A 69 -4.84 4.51 -2.32
N PHE A 70 -4.67 3.30 -1.83
CA PHE A 70 -3.39 2.60 -1.90
C PHE A 70 -2.93 2.43 -3.36
N ALA A 71 -3.81 1.91 -4.21
CA ALA A 71 -3.50 1.71 -5.63
C ALA A 71 -3.19 3.03 -6.33
N ALA A 72 -3.96 4.07 -6.06
CA ALA A 72 -3.72 5.40 -6.63
C ALA A 72 -2.36 5.96 -6.18
N GLY A 73 -1.99 5.72 -4.92
CA GLY A 73 -0.69 6.13 -4.39
C GLY A 73 0.47 5.48 -5.15
N ILE A 74 0.38 4.19 -5.41
CA ILE A 74 1.39 3.48 -6.20
C ILE A 74 1.49 4.07 -7.61
N LEU A 75 0.35 4.18 -8.29
CA LEU A 75 0.33 4.67 -9.66
C LEU A 75 0.90 6.09 -9.77
N SER A 76 0.51 6.98 -8.87
CA SER A 76 1.00 8.36 -8.90
C SER A 76 2.52 8.43 -8.73
N ALA A 77 3.07 7.64 -7.82
CA ALA A 77 4.50 7.62 -7.56
C ALA A 77 5.27 7.05 -8.76
N LEU A 78 4.78 5.96 -9.35
CA LEU A 78 5.43 5.37 -10.52
C LEU A 78 5.40 6.31 -11.72
N MET A 79 4.29 7.04 -11.91
CA MET A 79 4.20 8.04 -12.97
C MET A 79 5.16 9.22 -12.78
N GLU A 80 5.57 9.48 -11.53
CA GLU A 80 6.57 10.49 -11.22
C GLU A 80 8.00 9.96 -11.27
N GLY A 81 8.18 8.71 -11.65
CA GLY A 81 9.50 8.10 -11.76
C GLY A 81 10.09 7.60 -10.45
N LYS A 82 9.28 7.48 -9.40
CA LYS A 82 9.72 6.92 -8.12
C LYS A 82 9.96 5.42 -8.26
N ASN A 83 10.86 4.87 -7.44
CA ASN A 83 11.06 3.43 -7.42
C ASN A 83 9.90 2.73 -6.69
N LEU A 84 9.87 1.42 -6.77
CA LEU A 84 8.75 0.64 -6.24
C LEU A 84 8.64 0.74 -4.71
N TYR A 85 9.76 0.76 -3.98
CA TYR A 85 9.74 0.96 -2.53
C TYR A 85 9.08 2.30 -2.16
N GLU A 86 9.50 3.37 -2.82
CA GLU A 86 8.93 4.70 -2.59
C GLU A 86 7.45 4.77 -2.97
N ALA A 87 7.08 4.06 -4.04
CA ALA A 87 5.68 3.98 -4.46
C ALA A 87 4.82 3.31 -3.39
N VAL A 88 5.29 2.20 -2.80
CA VAL A 88 4.57 1.50 -1.74
C VAL A 88 4.52 2.35 -0.47
N ARG A 89 5.59 3.05 -0.15
CA ARG A 89 5.62 3.97 0.99
C ARG A 89 4.57 5.08 0.85
N ARG A 90 4.47 5.67 -0.32
CA ARG A 90 3.42 6.66 -0.61
C ARG A 90 2.03 6.04 -0.50
N ALA A 91 1.86 4.83 -1.02
CA ALA A 91 0.59 4.12 -0.95
C ALA A 91 0.16 3.85 0.50
N ASN A 92 1.11 3.47 1.36
CA ASN A 92 0.84 3.28 2.79
C ASN A 92 0.34 4.59 3.42
N ALA A 93 0.96 5.73 3.07
CA ALA A 93 0.56 7.03 3.59
C ALA A 93 -0.83 7.42 3.11
N VAL A 94 -1.13 7.23 1.83
CA VAL A 94 -2.46 7.53 1.28
C VAL A 94 -3.52 6.68 1.97
N GLY A 95 -3.27 5.38 2.12
CA GLY A 95 -4.18 4.49 2.82
C GLY A 95 -4.42 4.90 4.27
N ALA A 96 -3.36 5.29 4.99
CA ALA A 96 -3.48 5.75 6.38
C ALA A 96 -4.30 7.02 6.48
N ILE A 97 -4.10 7.99 5.59
CA ILE A 97 -4.91 9.21 5.55
C ILE A 97 -6.38 8.88 5.30
N GLN A 98 -6.65 7.97 4.37
CA GLN A 98 -8.02 7.56 4.04
C GLN A 98 -8.75 6.98 5.24
N VAL A 99 -8.12 6.11 6.02
CA VAL A 99 -8.77 5.48 7.16
C VAL A 99 -8.94 6.42 8.36
N THR A 100 -8.25 7.57 8.38
CA THR A 100 -8.41 8.57 9.43
C THR A 100 -9.42 9.64 9.07
N SER A 101 -9.91 9.66 7.83
CA SER A 101 -10.90 10.65 7.38
C SER A 101 -12.30 10.21 7.74
N ILE A 102 -13.12 11.16 8.15
CA ILE A 102 -14.52 10.92 8.42
C ILE A 102 -15.31 11.13 7.13
N GLY A 103 -15.85 10.07 6.61
CA GLY A 103 -16.97 9.94 5.67
C GLY A 103 -17.24 10.92 4.54
N ASP A 104 -16.71 12.09 4.55
CA ASP A 104 -16.90 13.09 3.51
C ASP A 104 -15.66 13.24 2.64
N ASN A 105 -14.83 12.28 2.69
CA ASN A 105 -13.59 12.31 2.01
C ASN A 105 -13.83 12.30 0.50
N ASP A 106 -13.63 13.45 -0.12
CA ASP A 106 -13.88 13.63 -1.55
C ASP A 106 -12.83 12.98 -2.44
N GLY A 107 -11.99 12.16 -1.86
CA GLY A 107 -10.98 11.48 -2.63
C GLY A 107 -9.61 11.53 -1.99
N LEU A 108 -8.61 11.60 -2.83
CA LEU A 108 -7.22 11.46 -2.42
C LEU A 108 -6.69 12.76 -1.79
N PRO A 109 -5.73 12.65 -0.85
CA PRO A 109 -5.09 13.83 -0.30
C PRO A 109 -4.34 14.61 -1.39
N SER A 110 -4.19 15.91 -1.20
CA SER A 110 -3.33 16.72 -2.06
C SER A 110 -1.86 16.34 -1.86
N ARG A 111 -1.00 16.74 -2.78
CA ARG A 111 0.44 16.50 -2.65
C ARG A 111 0.99 17.15 -1.37
N ALA A 112 0.53 18.34 -1.02
CA ALA A 112 0.97 19.03 0.20
C ALA A 112 0.53 18.27 1.46
N GLN A 113 -0.71 17.79 1.50
CA GLN A 113 -1.22 17.02 2.62
C GLN A 113 -0.44 15.72 2.78
N LEU A 114 -0.17 15.04 1.67
CA LEU A 114 0.57 13.79 1.67
C LEU A 114 2.02 14.00 2.13
N ALA A 115 2.68 15.02 1.61
CA ALA A 115 4.04 15.35 2.02
C ALA A 115 4.11 15.65 3.52
N GLY A 116 3.18 16.43 4.03
CA GLY A 116 3.11 16.76 5.46
C GLY A 116 2.91 15.51 6.32
N PHE A 117 2.03 14.61 5.90
CA PHE A 117 1.79 13.35 6.60
C PHE A 117 3.04 12.47 6.64
N MET A 118 3.77 12.43 5.56
CA MET A 118 5.01 11.63 5.45
C MET A 118 6.21 12.30 6.11
N GLY A 119 6.08 13.53 6.60
CA GLY A 119 7.18 14.28 7.21
C GLY A 119 8.18 14.85 6.20
N LEU A 120 7.72 15.10 4.98
CA LEU A 120 8.55 15.63 3.90
C LEU A 120 8.19 17.08 3.62
N GLU A 121 9.15 17.86 3.11
CA GLU A 121 8.85 19.23 2.66
C GLU A 121 8.07 19.21 1.36
N THR A 122 8.39 18.27 0.48
CA THR A 122 7.76 18.10 -0.81
C THR A 122 7.87 16.64 -1.24
N LEU A 123 7.00 16.25 -2.10
CA LEU A 123 7.11 14.95 -2.74
C LEU A 123 8.10 15.03 -3.89
#